data_487963763375cdf2f24297f698917b7b
#
_entry.id   487963763375cdf2f24297f698917b7b
#
_cell.length_a   1.000
_cell.length_b   1.000
_cell.length_c   1.000
_cell.angle_alpha   90.00
_cell.angle_beta   90.00
_cell.angle_gamma   90.00
#
_symmetry.space_group_name_H-M   'P 1'
#
loop_
_entity.id
_entity.type
_entity.pdbx_description
1 polymer ?
#
loop_
_entity_poly.entity_id
_entity_poly.type
_entity_poly.pdbx_seq_one_letter_code
_entity_poly.pdbx_strand_id
1 'polypeptide(L)'
;MELMWWWMWPAVVAAVAVTVVTGLFLRHREKTVRVVVAHADRLRALPAYRGHARRRVRCLVVAVVCWAVAACGAGLVAARLQGIDDDDRQIRTRDVMLCLDVSGSMEGVDRQVINTYLQLADHISDDRIGFVMFDSSAVTVFPLTHDRDSVKAGLKQAGERLGRAGLDPGVRYGPGGSLVGDGLASCLSRFDQLDQPRSRSVVLATDNMVAGPSVYTVPQAVDLAVK
;
A
#
# COMPACT_ATOMS: atom_id res chain seq x y z
N MET A 1 -8.31 14.07 -0.31
CA MET A 1 -9.23 13.25 0.52
C MET A 1 -10.58 13.25 -0.18
N GLU A 2 -10.75 12.37 -1.14
CA GLU A 2 -12.04 12.23 -1.84
C GLU A 2 -12.81 11.10 -1.17
N LEU A 3 -13.97 11.46 -0.58
CA LEU A 3 -14.93 10.51 -0.02
C LEU A 3 -15.47 9.61 -1.15
N MET A 4 -14.76 8.55 -1.48
CA MET A 4 -15.15 7.60 -2.54
C MET A 4 -16.47 6.86 -2.23
N TRP A 5 -17.04 7.05 -1.03
CA TRP A 5 -18.27 6.37 -0.58
C TRP A 5 -19.38 7.32 -0.16
N TRP A 6 -19.41 8.54 -0.73
CA TRP A 6 -20.45 9.52 -0.44
C TRP A 6 -21.88 9.01 -0.75
N TRP A 7 -22.03 8.04 -1.64
CA TRP A 7 -23.30 7.40 -2.01
C TRP A 7 -23.87 6.46 -0.92
N MET A 8 -23.08 6.02 0.05
CA MET A 8 -23.59 5.20 1.17
C MET A 8 -24.50 6.00 2.11
N TRP A 9 -24.23 7.27 2.31
CA TRP A 9 -25.07 8.13 3.13
C TRP A 9 -26.50 8.24 2.59
N PRO A 10 -26.75 8.52 1.30
CA PRO A 10 -28.10 8.52 0.75
C PRO A 10 -28.74 7.12 0.80
N ALA A 11 -28.01 6.03 0.68
CA ALA A 11 -28.57 4.68 0.80
C ALA A 11 -29.08 4.38 2.22
N VAL A 12 -28.33 4.76 3.25
CA VAL A 12 -28.75 4.62 4.66
C VAL A 12 -29.97 5.51 4.94
N VAL A 13 -29.95 6.75 4.49
CA VAL A 13 -31.09 7.67 4.64
C VAL A 13 -32.33 7.15 3.92
N ALA A 14 -32.17 6.61 2.70
CA ALA A 14 -33.28 6.00 1.94
C ALA A 14 -33.86 4.77 2.66
N ALA A 15 -33.02 3.89 3.23
CA ALA A 15 -33.48 2.73 3.99
C ALA A 15 -34.27 3.15 5.25
N VAL A 16 -33.80 4.17 5.97
CA VAL A 16 -34.52 4.73 7.14
C VAL A 16 -35.84 5.37 6.68
N ALA A 17 -35.83 6.14 5.59
CA ALA A 17 -37.05 6.76 5.04
C ALA A 17 -38.10 5.71 4.63
N VAL A 18 -37.66 4.62 3.95
CA VAL A 18 -38.55 3.51 3.55
C VAL A 18 -39.14 2.83 4.76
N THR A 19 -38.39 2.58 5.84
CA THR A 19 -38.92 1.96 7.05
C THR A 19 -39.89 2.87 7.80
N VAL A 20 -39.65 4.19 7.81
CA VAL A 20 -40.58 5.17 8.38
C VAL A 20 -41.84 5.28 7.56
N VAL A 21 -41.74 5.38 6.23
CA VAL A 21 -42.87 5.49 5.31
C VAL A 21 -43.73 4.23 5.34
N THR A 22 -43.13 3.02 5.33
CA THR A 22 -43.88 1.77 5.46
C THR A 22 -44.56 1.66 6.82
N GLY A 23 -43.92 2.08 7.90
CA GLY A 23 -44.52 2.14 9.23
C GLY A 23 -45.72 3.11 9.29
N LEU A 24 -45.62 4.29 8.68
CA LEU A 24 -46.70 5.29 8.58
C LEU A 24 -47.82 4.81 7.67
N PHE A 25 -47.49 4.14 6.53
CA PHE A 25 -48.47 3.62 5.58
C PHE A 25 -49.33 2.49 6.18
N LEU A 26 -48.70 1.57 6.91
CA LEU A 26 -49.37 0.51 7.66
C LEU A 26 -50.26 1.11 8.75
N ARG A 27 -49.82 2.17 9.40
CA ARG A 27 -50.60 2.91 10.39
C ARG A 27 -51.76 3.65 9.78
N HIS A 28 -51.63 4.12 8.52
CA HIS A 28 -52.70 4.83 7.80
C HIS A 28 -53.75 3.84 7.27
N ARG A 29 -53.37 2.65 6.84
CA ARG A 29 -54.26 1.58 6.38
C ARG A 29 -55.17 1.05 7.49
N GLU A 30 -54.69 1.06 8.75
CA GLU A 30 -55.50 0.66 9.90
C GLU A 30 -56.58 1.73 10.32
N LYS A 31 -56.45 2.97 9.78
CA LYS A 31 -57.37 4.06 10.10
C LYS A 31 -58.62 4.09 9.22
N THR A 32 -58.73 3.27 8.19
CA THR A 32 -59.83 3.32 7.23
C THR A 32 -61.09 2.55 7.65
N VAL A 33 -61.02 1.76 8.73
CA VAL A 33 -62.25 1.19 9.35
C VAL A 33 -62.61 2.05 10.55
N ARG A 34 -63.26 3.21 10.26
CA ARG A 34 -63.91 4.00 11.32
C ARG A 34 -65.21 3.33 11.66
N VAL A 35 -65.14 2.32 12.53
CA VAL A 35 -66.36 1.85 13.22
C VAL A 35 -66.69 2.89 14.30
N VAL A 36 -67.80 3.57 14.14
CA VAL A 36 -68.31 4.49 15.16
C VAL A 36 -68.73 3.62 16.35
N VAL A 37 -67.82 3.47 17.34
CA VAL A 37 -68.11 2.72 18.57
C VAL A 37 -68.48 3.72 19.66
N ALA A 38 -69.71 3.67 20.10
CA ALA A 38 -70.14 4.42 21.26
C ALA A 38 -69.32 3.93 22.49
N HIS A 39 -68.80 4.88 23.29
CA HIS A 39 -67.97 4.61 24.49
C HIS A 39 -66.54 4.11 24.21
N ALA A 40 -65.87 4.63 23.19
CA ALA A 40 -64.45 4.31 22.85
C ALA A 40 -63.48 4.47 24.06
N ASP A 41 -63.75 5.36 24.97
CA ASP A 41 -62.95 5.61 26.16
C ASP A 41 -62.95 4.44 27.15
N ARG A 42 -64.08 3.73 27.28
CA ARG A 42 -64.19 2.52 28.06
C ARG A 42 -63.40 1.36 27.46
N LEU A 43 -63.37 1.23 26.14
CA LEU A 43 -62.58 0.23 25.45
C LEU A 43 -61.07 0.50 25.57
N ARG A 44 -60.66 1.75 25.54
CA ARG A 44 -59.24 2.14 25.78
C ARG A 44 -58.82 1.97 27.21
N ALA A 45 -59.73 1.97 28.16
CA ALA A 45 -59.46 1.72 29.57
C ALA A 45 -59.26 0.23 29.92
N LEU A 46 -59.66 -0.68 29.00
CA LEU A 46 -59.50 -2.12 29.23
C LEU A 46 -58.03 -2.52 29.33
N PRO A 47 -57.67 -3.30 30.37
CA PRO A 47 -56.29 -3.72 30.60
C PRO A 47 -55.70 -4.51 29.42
N ALA A 48 -56.51 -5.29 28.71
CA ALA A 48 -56.14 -6.01 27.48
C ALA A 48 -55.68 -5.08 26.36
N TYR A 49 -56.39 -3.98 26.10
CA TYR A 49 -56.03 -3.00 25.07
C TYR A 49 -54.72 -2.29 25.40
N ARG A 50 -54.55 -1.88 26.67
CA ARG A 50 -53.33 -1.25 27.15
C ARG A 50 -52.15 -2.20 27.05
N GLY A 51 -52.37 -3.51 27.29
CA GLY A 51 -51.35 -4.55 27.15
C GLY A 51 -50.85 -4.68 25.68
N HIS A 52 -51.79 -4.77 24.75
CA HIS A 52 -51.43 -4.84 23.31
C HIS A 52 -50.77 -3.57 22.79
N ALA A 53 -51.27 -2.40 23.18
CA ALA A 53 -50.65 -1.12 22.79
C ALA A 53 -49.20 -1.00 23.34
N ARG A 54 -48.98 -1.33 24.60
CA ARG A 54 -47.63 -1.34 25.21
C ARG A 54 -46.69 -2.37 24.54
N ARG A 55 -47.23 -3.54 24.17
CA ARG A 55 -46.44 -4.57 23.47
C ARG A 55 -46.02 -4.09 22.08
N ARG A 56 -46.91 -3.46 21.29
CA ARG A 56 -46.61 -2.87 19.98
C ARG A 56 -45.55 -1.78 20.11
N VAL A 57 -45.68 -0.86 21.05
CA VAL A 57 -44.67 0.19 21.29
C VAL A 57 -43.33 -0.40 21.66
N ARG A 58 -43.29 -1.40 22.56
CA ARG A 58 -42.03 -2.08 22.90
C ARG A 58 -41.40 -2.75 21.69
N CYS A 59 -42.16 -3.47 20.87
CA CYS A 59 -41.62 -4.10 19.65
C CYS A 59 -41.04 -3.06 18.66
N LEU A 60 -41.69 -1.91 18.52
CA LEU A 60 -41.20 -0.81 17.66
C LEU A 60 -39.90 -0.21 18.21
N VAL A 61 -39.84 0.03 19.52
CA VAL A 61 -38.62 0.56 20.17
C VAL A 61 -37.47 -0.43 20.01
N VAL A 62 -37.73 -1.73 20.27
CA VAL A 62 -36.69 -2.77 20.10
C VAL A 62 -36.22 -2.82 18.62
N ALA A 63 -37.11 -2.75 17.64
CA ALA A 63 -36.74 -2.73 16.23
C ALA A 63 -35.87 -1.52 15.87
N VAL A 64 -36.21 -0.33 16.36
CA VAL A 64 -35.41 0.89 16.13
C VAL A 64 -34.02 0.78 16.78
N VAL A 65 -33.94 0.25 18.00
CA VAL A 65 -32.65 0.04 18.69
C VAL A 65 -31.80 -0.97 17.94
N CYS A 66 -32.37 -2.10 17.49
CA CYS A 66 -31.63 -3.09 16.70
C CYS A 66 -31.08 -2.49 15.39
N TRP A 67 -31.86 -1.67 14.70
CA TRP A 67 -31.41 -0.96 13.50
C TRP A 67 -30.30 0.04 13.79
N ALA A 68 -30.39 0.79 14.88
CA ALA A 68 -29.35 1.73 15.29
C ALA A 68 -28.03 1.01 15.60
N VAL A 69 -28.11 -0.11 16.32
CA VAL A 69 -26.94 -0.94 16.66
C VAL A 69 -26.33 -1.55 15.38
N ALA A 70 -27.13 -2.04 14.46
CA ALA A 70 -26.64 -2.56 13.17
C ALA A 70 -25.96 -1.49 12.31
N ALA A 71 -26.52 -0.27 12.26
CA ALA A 71 -25.92 0.84 11.54
C ALA A 71 -24.60 1.30 12.17
N CYS A 72 -24.51 1.38 13.50
CA CYS A 72 -23.29 1.69 14.22
C CYS A 72 -22.22 0.60 14.01
N GLY A 73 -22.61 -0.67 14.04
CA GLY A 73 -21.71 -1.81 13.80
C GLY A 73 -21.15 -1.79 12.37
N ALA A 74 -21.98 -1.54 11.37
CA ALA A 74 -21.53 -1.41 9.98
C ALA A 74 -20.59 -0.23 9.80
N GLY A 75 -20.85 0.91 10.45
CA GLY A 75 -19.97 2.08 10.43
C GLY A 75 -18.59 1.81 11.05
N LEU A 76 -18.52 1.08 12.15
CA LEU A 76 -17.26 0.69 12.80
C LEU A 76 -16.44 -0.29 11.95
N VAL A 77 -17.10 -1.24 11.29
CA VAL A 77 -16.42 -2.18 10.38
C VAL A 77 -15.88 -1.43 9.16
N ALA A 78 -16.66 -0.51 8.58
CA ALA A 78 -16.21 0.32 7.46
C ALA A 78 -15.03 1.24 7.85
N ALA A 79 -15.02 1.80 9.06
CA ALA A 79 -13.92 2.62 9.56
C ALA A 79 -12.63 1.82 9.78
N ARG A 80 -12.72 0.55 10.21
CA ARG A 80 -11.54 -0.33 10.34
C ARG A 80 -10.96 -0.73 9.00
N LEU A 81 -11.78 -0.94 7.97
CA LEU A 81 -11.31 -1.27 6.63
C LEU A 81 -10.52 -0.12 5.97
N GLN A 82 -10.83 1.14 6.28
CA GLN A 82 -10.06 2.29 5.79
C GLN A 82 -8.69 2.45 6.46
N GLY A 83 -8.54 2.04 7.72
CA GLY A 83 -7.26 2.11 8.43
C GLY A 83 -6.22 1.09 7.95
N ILE A 84 -6.66 -0.02 7.34
CA ILE A 84 -5.76 -1.07 6.82
C ILE A 84 -5.23 -0.68 5.43
N ASP A 85 -6.02 0.01 4.60
CA ASP A 85 -5.61 0.36 3.23
C ASP A 85 -4.60 1.52 3.16
N ASP A 86 -4.60 2.46 4.10
CA ASP A 86 -3.63 3.58 4.11
C ASP A 86 -2.26 3.14 4.65
N ASP A 87 -2.21 2.28 5.66
CA ASP A 87 -0.96 1.70 6.16
C ASP A 87 -0.36 0.72 5.13
N ASP A 88 -1.17 -0.07 4.45
CA ASP A 88 -0.73 -1.01 3.39
C ASP A 88 -0.27 -0.29 2.11
N ARG A 89 -0.79 0.90 1.80
CA ARG A 89 -0.31 1.71 0.67
C ARG A 89 1.04 2.37 0.95
N GLN A 90 1.29 2.81 2.18
CA GLN A 90 2.61 3.34 2.58
C GLN A 90 3.69 2.25 2.60
N ILE A 91 3.32 1.01 2.94
CA ILE A 91 4.22 -0.15 2.89
C ILE A 91 4.44 -0.64 1.44
N ARG A 92 3.53 -0.35 0.51
CA ARG A 92 3.62 -0.81 -0.90
C ARG A 92 4.57 0.01 -1.76
N THR A 93 4.88 1.25 -1.43
CA THR A 93 5.91 2.00 -2.15
C THR A 93 7.29 1.61 -1.63
N ARG A 94 7.99 0.77 -2.36
CA ARG A 94 9.34 0.34 -2.05
C ARG A 94 10.34 1.19 -2.81
N ASP A 95 11.52 1.33 -2.22
CA ASP A 95 12.69 1.86 -2.88
C ASP A 95 13.64 0.69 -3.12
N VAL A 96 13.89 0.40 -4.39
CA VAL A 96 14.76 -0.71 -4.79
C VAL A 96 16.03 -0.14 -5.41
N MET A 97 17.17 -0.36 -4.75
CA MET A 97 18.48 0.01 -5.28
C MET A 97 19.13 -1.21 -5.91
N LEU A 98 19.32 -1.17 -7.22
CA LEU A 98 20.04 -2.17 -7.97
C LEU A 98 21.52 -1.85 -7.89
N CYS A 99 22.35 -2.83 -7.51
CA CYS A 99 23.78 -2.69 -7.33
C CYS A 99 24.50 -3.77 -8.13
N LEU A 100 25.35 -3.36 -9.05
CA LEU A 100 26.08 -4.27 -9.93
C LEU A 100 27.59 -4.09 -9.72
N ASP A 101 28.25 -5.18 -9.34
CA ASP A 101 29.68 -5.32 -9.40
C ASP A 101 30.12 -5.45 -10.88
N VAL A 102 30.97 -4.56 -11.32
CA VAL A 102 31.51 -4.56 -12.70
C VAL A 102 33.03 -4.77 -12.70
N SER A 103 33.52 -5.47 -11.68
CA SER A 103 34.92 -5.89 -11.61
C SER A 103 35.29 -6.83 -12.76
N GLY A 104 36.58 -6.99 -13.00
CA GLY A 104 37.06 -7.82 -14.12
C GLY A 104 36.60 -9.28 -14.10
N SER A 105 36.32 -9.83 -12.92
CA SER A 105 35.78 -11.19 -12.76
C SER A 105 34.33 -11.32 -13.23
N MET A 106 33.59 -10.21 -13.21
CA MET A 106 32.18 -10.16 -13.67
C MET A 106 32.06 -9.96 -15.19
N GLU A 107 33.18 -9.72 -15.89
CA GLU A 107 33.17 -9.49 -17.34
C GLU A 107 32.55 -10.68 -18.08
N GLY A 108 31.52 -10.41 -18.88
CA GLY A 108 30.74 -11.42 -19.59
C GLY A 108 29.43 -11.86 -18.90
N VAL A 109 29.31 -11.68 -17.58
CA VAL A 109 28.07 -11.94 -16.83
C VAL A 109 27.23 -10.67 -16.69
N ASP A 110 27.85 -9.51 -16.73
CA ASP A 110 27.24 -8.18 -16.54
C ASP A 110 25.98 -7.96 -17.38
N ARG A 111 26.03 -8.33 -18.65
CA ARG A 111 24.85 -8.21 -19.54
C ARG A 111 23.70 -9.10 -19.12
N GLN A 112 23.98 -10.28 -18.63
CA GLN A 112 22.93 -11.19 -18.15
C GLN A 112 22.26 -10.62 -16.90
N VAL A 113 23.05 -10.02 -16.01
CA VAL A 113 22.54 -9.36 -14.81
C VAL A 113 21.69 -8.14 -15.22
N ILE A 114 22.14 -7.31 -16.16
CA ILE A 114 21.35 -6.18 -16.69
C ILE A 114 20.02 -6.66 -17.27
N ASN A 115 20.02 -7.74 -18.04
CA ASN A 115 18.79 -8.31 -18.59
C ASN A 115 17.85 -8.79 -17.47
N THR A 116 18.39 -9.37 -16.41
CA THR A 116 17.61 -9.76 -15.22
C THR A 116 17.03 -8.53 -14.52
N TYR A 117 17.79 -7.45 -14.39
CA TYR A 117 17.32 -6.17 -13.84
C TYR A 117 16.21 -5.54 -14.70
N LEU A 118 16.31 -5.64 -16.04
CA LEU A 118 15.25 -5.20 -16.95
C LEU A 118 13.96 -5.99 -16.73
N GLN A 119 14.06 -7.31 -16.60
CA GLN A 119 12.90 -8.16 -16.28
C GLN A 119 12.32 -7.82 -14.90
N LEU A 120 13.17 -7.61 -13.90
CA LEU A 120 12.73 -7.19 -12.56
C LEU A 120 11.97 -5.86 -12.63
N ALA A 121 12.49 -4.88 -13.37
CA ALA A 121 11.85 -3.59 -13.56
C ALA A 121 10.47 -3.69 -14.25
N ASP A 122 10.24 -4.70 -15.08
CA ASP A 122 8.93 -4.94 -15.71
C ASP A 122 7.88 -5.45 -14.71
N HIS A 123 8.30 -6.16 -13.67
CA HIS A 123 7.40 -6.77 -12.68
C HIS A 123 7.10 -5.86 -11.47
N ILE A 124 7.93 -4.86 -11.26
CA ILE A 124 7.78 -3.92 -10.14
C ILE A 124 6.92 -2.72 -10.61
N SER A 125 5.66 -2.56 -10.12
CA SER A 125 4.74 -1.56 -10.70
C SER A 125 4.75 -0.18 -10.06
N ASP A 126 4.93 -0.06 -8.76
CA ASP A 126 4.74 1.20 -8.04
C ASP A 126 5.98 1.63 -7.23
N ASP A 127 7.09 0.92 -7.37
CA ASP A 127 8.31 1.16 -6.61
C ASP A 127 9.24 2.14 -7.32
N ARG A 128 10.09 2.84 -6.57
CA ARG A 128 11.20 3.59 -7.12
C ARG A 128 12.38 2.66 -7.32
N ILE A 129 13.02 2.77 -8.47
CA ILE A 129 14.21 1.99 -8.80
C ILE A 129 15.37 2.94 -9.03
N GLY A 130 16.51 2.66 -8.39
CA GLY A 130 17.79 3.31 -8.63
C GLY A 130 18.83 2.28 -9.06
N PHE A 131 19.90 2.73 -9.70
CA PHE A 131 20.96 1.84 -10.17
C PHE A 131 22.34 2.42 -9.92
N VAL A 132 23.20 1.61 -9.33
CA VAL A 132 24.59 1.90 -9.00
C VAL A 132 25.47 0.78 -9.56
N MET A 133 26.55 1.15 -10.22
CA MET A 133 27.64 0.23 -10.59
C MET A 133 28.84 0.51 -9.71
N PHE A 134 29.58 -0.52 -9.36
CA PHE A 134 30.80 -0.40 -8.56
C PHE A 134 31.87 -1.41 -8.96
N ASP A 135 33.12 -1.03 -8.73
CA ASP A 135 34.34 -1.87 -8.75
C ASP A 135 35.24 -1.37 -7.61
N SER A 136 36.23 -0.58 -7.88
CA SER A 136 37.07 0.14 -6.89
C SER A 136 36.47 1.47 -6.43
N SER A 137 35.49 1.97 -7.15
CA SER A 137 34.61 3.09 -6.75
C SER A 137 33.18 2.81 -7.17
N ALA A 138 32.21 3.62 -6.70
CA ALA A 138 30.82 3.45 -7.02
C ALA A 138 30.27 4.67 -7.76
N VAL A 139 29.55 4.43 -8.86
CA VAL A 139 28.90 5.46 -9.68
C VAL A 139 27.40 5.20 -9.75
N THR A 140 26.62 6.23 -9.46
CA THR A 140 25.16 6.21 -9.66
C THR A 140 24.86 6.38 -11.13
N VAL A 141 24.28 5.37 -11.76
CA VAL A 141 23.86 5.45 -13.19
C VAL A 141 22.59 6.26 -13.29
N PHE A 142 21.62 6.00 -12.42
CA PHE A 142 20.45 6.83 -12.21
C PHE A 142 19.95 6.73 -10.76
N PRO A 143 19.40 7.84 -10.22
CA PRO A 143 18.86 7.88 -8.86
C PRO A 143 17.53 7.15 -8.77
N LEU A 144 17.00 7.01 -7.56
CA LEU A 144 15.67 6.44 -7.31
C LEU A 144 14.58 7.23 -8.05
N THR A 145 13.88 6.57 -8.96
CA THR A 145 12.83 7.17 -9.78
C THR A 145 11.67 6.20 -10.01
N HIS A 146 10.45 6.75 -10.15
CA HIS A 146 9.26 6.01 -10.59
C HIS A 146 9.15 5.90 -12.11
N ASP A 147 9.96 6.69 -12.85
CA ASP A 147 9.91 6.72 -14.31
C ASP A 147 10.53 5.46 -14.92
N ARG A 148 9.66 4.54 -15.32
CA ARG A 148 10.04 3.24 -15.89
C ARG A 148 10.77 3.34 -17.21
N ASP A 149 10.39 4.31 -18.02
CA ASP A 149 11.03 4.48 -19.34
C ASP A 149 12.47 4.94 -19.13
N SER A 150 12.70 5.84 -18.19
CA SER A 150 14.03 6.25 -17.76
C SER A 150 14.83 5.10 -17.14
N VAL A 151 14.23 4.27 -16.31
CA VAL A 151 14.88 3.08 -15.72
C VAL A 151 15.31 2.11 -16.82
N LYS A 152 14.41 1.76 -17.74
CA LYS A 152 14.72 0.85 -18.85
C LYS A 152 15.78 1.40 -19.79
N ALA A 153 15.69 2.69 -20.12
CA ALA A 153 16.68 3.36 -20.94
C ALA A 153 18.06 3.37 -20.26
N GLY A 154 18.11 3.70 -18.97
CA GLY A 154 19.35 3.71 -18.20
C GLY A 154 20.00 2.33 -18.08
N LEU A 155 19.22 1.27 -17.81
CA LEU A 155 19.71 -0.10 -17.77
C LEU A 155 20.24 -0.56 -19.14
N LYS A 156 19.52 -0.29 -20.25
CA LYS A 156 19.96 -0.62 -21.60
C LYS A 156 21.26 0.09 -21.94
N GLN A 157 21.35 1.39 -21.66
CA GLN A 157 22.56 2.17 -21.90
C GLN A 157 23.76 1.64 -21.10
N ALA A 158 23.55 1.24 -19.84
CA ALA A 158 24.58 0.62 -19.02
C ALA A 158 25.05 -0.72 -19.63
N GLY A 159 24.11 -1.58 -20.05
CA GLY A 159 24.43 -2.85 -20.70
C GLY A 159 25.19 -2.68 -22.03
N GLU A 160 24.88 -1.64 -22.82
CA GLU A 160 25.61 -1.31 -24.04
C GLU A 160 27.03 -0.84 -23.74
N ARG A 161 27.23 -0.05 -22.68
CA ARG A 161 28.57 0.42 -22.26
C ARG A 161 29.43 -0.73 -21.80
N LEU A 162 28.92 -1.59 -20.93
CA LEU A 162 29.62 -2.78 -20.42
C LEU A 162 29.95 -3.77 -21.54
N GLY A 163 29.18 -3.78 -22.60
CA GLY A 163 29.40 -4.66 -23.76
C GLY A 163 30.41 -4.18 -24.78
N ARG A 164 30.93 -2.98 -24.66
CA ARG A 164 31.95 -2.43 -25.55
C ARG A 164 33.34 -2.64 -24.97
N ALA A 165 34.12 -3.53 -25.56
CA ALA A 165 35.47 -3.80 -25.13
C ALA A 165 36.29 -2.47 -25.06
N GLY A 166 36.92 -2.22 -23.92
CA GLY A 166 37.79 -1.05 -23.67
C GLY A 166 37.09 0.22 -23.20
N LEU A 167 35.76 0.21 -22.94
CA LEU A 167 35.08 1.28 -22.25
C LEU A 167 35.04 1.02 -20.75
N ASP A 168 35.78 1.86 -20.03
CA ASP A 168 35.68 1.89 -18.57
C ASP A 168 34.31 2.42 -18.17
N PRO A 169 33.51 1.69 -17.33
CA PRO A 169 32.25 2.18 -16.80
C PRO A 169 32.42 3.40 -15.86
N GLY A 170 33.64 3.88 -15.64
CA GLY A 170 33.95 5.02 -14.77
C GLY A 170 34.04 4.66 -13.28
N VAL A 171 34.08 3.39 -12.97
CA VAL A 171 34.12 2.86 -11.59
C VAL A 171 35.47 2.20 -11.25
N ARG A 172 36.30 1.94 -12.27
CA ARG A 172 37.61 1.32 -12.08
C ARG A 172 38.66 2.38 -11.81
N TYR A 173 39.38 2.24 -10.72
CA TYR A 173 40.49 3.09 -10.33
C TYR A 173 41.74 2.25 -10.12
N GLY A 174 42.84 2.54 -10.84
CA GLY A 174 44.07 1.79 -10.80
C GLY A 174 43.94 0.38 -11.37
N PRO A 175 44.54 -0.65 -10.74
CA PRO A 175 44.50 -2.02 -11.24
C PRO A 175 43.12 -2.67 -11.13
N GLY A 176 42.12 -1.95 -10.61
CA GLY A 176 40.80 -2.48 -10.28
C GLY A 176 40.81 -3.22 -8.92
N GLY A 177 39.63 -3.42 -8.37
CA GLY A 177 39.48 -4.17 -7.12
C GLY A 177 37.99 -4.26 -6.80
N SER A 178 37.48 -5.46 -6.62
CA SER A 178 36.07 -5.66 -6.22
C SER A 178 35.93 -5.31 -4.74
N LEU A 179 35.55 -4.04 -4.45
CA LEU A 179 35.32 -3.56 -3.08
C LEU A 179 33.85 -3.74 -2.70
N VAL A 180 33.41 -4.99 -2.56
CA VAL A 180 31.99 -5.34 -2.35
C VAL A 180 31.36 -4.64 -1.15
N GLY A 181 32.10 -4.54 -0.02
CA GLY A 181 31.64 -3.83 1.17
C GLY A 181 31.43 -2.34 0.92
N ASP A 182 32.37 -1.68 0.28
CA ASP A 182 32.28 -0.26 -0.08
C ASP A 182 31.20 0.00 -1.14
N GLY A 183 31.06 -0.91 -2.11
CA GLY A 183 29.99 -0.89 -3.09
C GLY A 183 28.61 -0.96 -2.45
N LEU A 184 28.40 -1.91 -1.54
CA LEU A 184 27.14 -2.04 -0.80
C LEU A 184 26.87 -0.81 0.08
N ALA A 185 27.85 -0.31 0.82
CA ALA A 185 27.71 0.90 1.63
C ALA A 185 27.38 2.12 0.76
N SER A 186 27.98 2.22 -0.43
CA SER A 186 27.67 3.28 -1.41
C SER A 186 26.23 3.16 -1.92
N CYS A 187 25.73 1.96 -2.21
CA CYS A 187 24.35 1.75 -2.61
C CYS A 187 23.37 2.16 -1.51
N LEU A 188 23.65 1.79 -0.26
CA LEU A 188 22.82 2.18 0.90
C LEU A 188 22.78 3.69 1.09
N SER A 189 23.89 4.39 0.85
CA SER A 189 23.97 5.85 0.97
C SER A 189 23.19 6.61 -0.09
N ARG A 190 22.65 5.95 -1.11
CA ARG A 190 21.84 6.57 -2.19
C ARG A 190 20.34 6.56 -1.92
N PHE A 191 19.89 5.96 -0.83
CA PHE A 191 18.52 6.14 -0.40
C PHE A 191 18.31 7.58 0.08
N ASP A 192 17.24 8.18 -0.42
CA ASP A 192 16.74 9.50 -0.02
C ASP A 192 15.48 9.36 0.86
N GLN A 193 14.92 10.47 1.31
CA GLN A 193 13.68 10.51 2.08
C GLN A 193 13.69 9.54 3.28
N LEU A 194 14.79 9.53 4.03
CA LEU A 194 14.99 8.62 5.16
C LEU A 194 14.00 8.84 6.31
N ASP A 195 13.38 10.01 6.35
CA ASP A 195 12.33 10.42 7.29
C ASP A 195 10.95 9.81 6.95
N GLN A 196 10.77 9.28 5.74
CA GLN A 196 9.52 8.67 5.33
C GLN A 196 9.50 7.16 5.64
N PRO A 197 8.36 6.62 6.13
CA PRO A 197 8.19 5.20 6.37
C PRO A 197 8.05 4.47 5.03
N ARG A 198 9.16 4.05 4.45
CA ARG A 198 9.21 3.31 3.17
C ARG A 198 10.02 2.04 3.35
N SER A 199 9.60 0.98 2.68
CA SER A 199 10.41 -0.23 2.59
C SER A 199 11.59 0.01 1.64
N ARG A 200 12.80 -0.30 2.05
CA ARG A 200 14.02 -0.13 1.27
C ARG A 200 14.68 -1.48 1.05
N SER A 201 15.08 -1.74 -0.18
CA SER A 201 15.70 -3.00 -0.56
C SER A 201 16.91 -2.74 -1.47
N VAL A 202 18.00 -3.47 -1.24
CA VAL A 202 19.16 -3.49 -2.13
C VAL A 202 19.21 -4.84 -2.82
N VAL A 203 19.32 -4.85 -4.14
CA VAL A 203 19.56 -6.03 -4.94
C VAL A 203 21.00 -5.97 -5.43
N LEU A 204 21.87 -6.73 -4.79
CA LEU A 204 23.32 -6.77 -5.07
C LEU A 204 23.64 -7.97 -5.97
N ALA A 205 24.30 -7.71 -7.09
CA ALA A 205 24.87 -8.72 -7.96
C ALA A 205 26.40 -8.60 -7.94
N THR A 206 27.08 -9.63 -7.46
CA THR A 206 28.54 -9.75 -7.36
C THR A 206 28.92 -11.22 -7.32
N ASP A 207 30.14 -11.56 -7.74
CA ASP A 207 30.73 -12.88 -7.53
C ASP A 207 31.40 -13.01 -6.15
N ASN A 208 31.36 -11.93 -5.35
CA ASN A 208 31.95 -11.86 -4.01
C ASN A 208 33.48 -12.09 -3.98
N MET A 209 34.18 -11.88 -5.09
CA MET A 209 35.61 -11.94 -5.15
C MET A 209 36.21 -10.62 -4.69
N VAL A 210 36.32 -10.43 -3.38
CA VAL A 210 36.81 -9.17 -2.79
C VAL A 210 38.34 -9.05 -3.02
N ALA A 211 38.74 -7.94 -3.64
CA ALA A 211 40.12 -7.62 -3.92
C ALA A 211 40.43 -6.15 -3.60
N GLY A 212 41.44 -5.91 -2.77
CA GLY A 212 41.88 -4.58 -2.39
C GLY A 212 41.49 -4.14 -0.99
N PRO A 213 42.04 -3.03 -0.50
CA PRO A 213 41.74 -2.48 0.81
C PRO A 213 40.40 -1.78 0.77
N SER A 214 39.39 -2.30 1.49
CA SER A 214 38.07 -1.70 1.63
C SER A 214 37.97 -0.91 2.93
N VAL A 215 37.16 0.17 2.92
CA VAL A 215 36.78 0.95 4.10
C VAL A 215 35.77 0.17 4.94
N TYR A 216 34.80 -0.46 4.27
CA TYR A 216 33.79 -1.30 4.88
C TYR A 216 33.99 -2.75 4.49
N THR A 217 33.99 -3.63 5.48
CA THR A 217 33.84 -5.06 5.22
C THR A 217 32.37 -5.36 4.85
N VAL A 218 32.10 -6.46 4.15
CA VAL A 218 30.73 -6.85 3.80
C VAL A 218 29.82 -6.96 5.04
N PRO A 219 30.20 -7.57 6.17
CA PRO A 219 29.40 -7.57 7.38
C PRO A 219 29.09 -6.17 7.91
N GLN A 220 30.08 -5.26 7.93
CA GLN A 220 29.87 -3.87 8.36
C GLN A 220 28.88 -3.13 7.45
N ALA A 221 28.95 -3.35 6.14
CA ALA A 221 27.99 -2.76 5.18
C ALA A 221 26.58 -3.35 5.38
N VAL A 222 26.44 -4.63 5.69
CA VAL A 222 25.14 -5.24 6.03
C VAL A 222 24.57 -4.66 7.32
N ASP A 223 25.42 -4.40 8.34
CA ASP A 223 24.98 -3.75 9.58
C ASP A 223 24.45 -2.33 9.35
N LEU A 224 24.92 -1.63 8.30
CA LEU A 224 24.36 -0.33 7.89
C LEU A 224 22.95 -0.45 7.29
N ALA A 225 22.63 -1.58 6.67
CA ALA A 225 21.32 -1.82 6.06
C ALA A 225 20.20 -2.08 7.09
N VAL A 226 20.57 -2.47 8.31
CA VAL A 226 19.61 -2.86 9.38
C VAL A 226 19.28 -1.66 10.29
N LYS A 227 20.03 -0.57 10.19
CA LYS A 227 19.82 0.66 10.97
C LYS A 227 18.87 1.61 10.26
#